data_01ac02cd0ce8e1ff29adf004a4357987
#
_entry.id   01ac02cd0ce8e1ff29adf004a4357987
#
_cell.length_a   1.000
_cell.length_b   1.000
_cell.length_c   1.000
_cell.angle_alpha   90.00
_cell.angle_beta   90.00
_cell.angle_gamma   90.00
#
_symmetry.space_group_name_H-M   'P 1'
#
loop_
_entity.id
_entity.type
_entity.pdbx_description
1 polymer ?
#
loop_
_entity_poly.entity_id
_entity_poly.type
_entity_poly.pdbx_seq_one_letter_code
_entity_poly.pdbx_strand_id
1 'polypeptide(L)'
;MKTRHLIFLFMLIMSLHGIAQTVVFDTDVVNGQYFRIPAIVQLDDGLLMAIADDRHSSDNDIGGNRGIDIVGKTSRDGGKTWGKAFMIADGDRHCEDFHNSHGDAAAVVDRESGRILIMCASGATGFLQSSLSKPLCVGRYTSDDDGLTWNGDDVTSDIYGIFSGFPEVNALFFSSGRICQSRFIKQGSHYRIYSAVDGPWGVGCLVLYSDDFGLSWHALGGAGARPTVAPWGDEAKVEELPNGNVLLSCRSKSTATSGRLFNIYDYATGAWGELVMSNDSELGTYSEDCSCNGELLIVPVLRTSDGRHIHLVLQSVPRGKGRQRVSIYYKPLLDASDYDEPSDFSWGWKHYQVTEGYSAYSTMIATGSGDIAFFHEDCNDNHSTSAYDLMFQLLSIETITGGRYVSVKQ
;
A
#
# COMPACT_ATOMS: atom_id res chain seq x y z
N MET A 1 61.79 -36.76 -1.58
CA MET A 1 60.90 -35.87 -0.83
C MET A 1 59.73 -35.53 -1.74
N LYS A 2 58.51 -36.08 -1.44
CA LYS A 2 57.30 -35.77 -2.20
C LYS A 2 56.48 -34.82 -1.38
N THR A 3 56.34 -33.56 -1.82
CA THR A 3 55.56 -32.53 -1.19
C THR A 3 54.08 -32.77 -1.57
N ARG A 4 53.25 -33.12 -0.60
CA ARG A 4 51.81 -33.20 -0.76
C ARG A 4 51.20 -31.81 -0.57
N HIS A 5 50.62 -31.25 -1.60
CA HIS A 5 49.79 -30.06 -1.52
C HIS A 5 48.43 -30.44 -1.00
N LEU A 6 48.08 -29.97 0.18
CA LEU A 6 46.78 -30.09 0.78
C LEU A 6 45.91 -28.94 0.24
N ILE A 7 44.96 -29.26 -0.66
CA ILE A 7 43.97 -28.31 -1.14
C ILE A 7 42.86 -28.27 -0.11
N PHE A 8 42.75 -27.18 0.67
CA PHE A 8 41.59 -26.90 1.50
C PHE A 8 40.47 -26.39 0.60
N LEU A 9 39.47 -27.24 0.38
CA LEU A 9 38.21 -26.87 -0.24
C LEU A 9 37.34 -26.19 0.82
N PHE A 10 37.27 -24.85 0.80
CA PHE A 10 36.29 -24.10 1.58
C PHE A 10 34.90 -24.31 0.95
N MET A 11 34.12 -25.25 1.46
CA MET A 11 32.69 -25.29 1.20
C MET A 11 32.04 -24.10 1.89
N LEU A 12 31.69 -23.08 1.11
CA LEU A 12 30.80 -22.02 1.53
C LEU A 12 29.40 -22.64 1.66
N ILE A 13 29.04 -23.04 2.89
CA ILE A 13 27.67 -23.41 3.21
C ILE A 13 26.87 -22.12 3.18
N MET A 14 26.29 -21.76 2.03
CA MET A 14 25.18 -20.83 1.99
C MET A 14 24.03 -21.49 2.71
N SER A 15 23.84 -21.15 3.98
CA SER A 15 22.58 -21.43 4.67
C SER A 15 21.48 -20.67 3.94
N LEU A 16 20.69 -21.38 3.14
CA LEU A 16 19.38 -20.92 2.72
C LEU A 16 18.53 -20.80 4.00
N HIS A 17 18.66 -19.68 4.69
CA HIS A 17 17.66 -19.28 5.66
C HIS A 17 16.45 -18.87 4.82
N GLY A 18 15.48 -19.76 4.70
CA GLY A 18 14.15 -19.36 4.24
C GLY A 18 13.72 -18.20 5.14
N ILE A 19 13.38 -17.07 4.54
CA ILE A 19 12.86 -15.93 5.28
C ILE A 19 11.57 -16.42 5.93
N ALA A 20 11.51 -16.35 7.26
CA ALA A 20 10.36 -16.84 8.01
C ALA A 20 9.13 -15.99 7.64
N GLN A 21 8.14 -16.65 7.08
CA GLN A 21 6.83 -16.06 6.81
C GLN A 21 5.91 -16.40 7.98
N THR A 22 5.14 -15.42 8.45
CA THR A 22 4.23 -15.61 9.60
C THR A 22 2.79 -15.34 9.15
N VAL A 23 1.88 -16.29 9.44
CA VAL A 23 0.44 -16.05 9.28
C VAL A 23 -0.01 -15.05 10.35
N VAL A 24 -0.54 -13.93 9.93
CA VAL A 24 -1.09 -12.91 10.84
C VAL A 24 -2.59 -13.12 11.00
N PHE A 25 -3.30 -13.23 9.88
CA PHE A 25 -4.73 -13.53 9.89
C PHE A 25 -4.96 -14.77 9.01
N ASP A 26 -5.53 -15.78 9.63
CA ASP A 26 -5.81 -17.11 9.06
C ASP A 26 -7.28 -17.16 8.65
N THR A 27 -7.54 -17.28 7.34
CA THR A 27 -8.90 -17.33 6.76
C THR A 27 -9.53 -18.69 7.04
N ASP A 28 -10.71 -18.69 7.67
CA ASP A 28 -11.47 -19.90 7.97
C ASP A 28 -12.73 -19.99 7.07
N VAL A 29 -12.53 -20.49 5.87
CA VAL A 29 -13.61 -20.68 4.87
C VAL A 29 -14.74 -21.55 5.39
N VAL A 30 -14.44 -22.52 6.25
CA VAL A 30 -15.43 -23.48 6.79
C VAL A 30 -16.41 -22.76 7.72
N ASN A 31 -15.91 -21.82 8.51
CA ASN A 31 -16.72 -21.00 9.40
C ASN A 31 -17.16 -19.66 8.77
N GLY A 32 -16.80 -19.44 7.50
CA GLY A 32 -17.22 -18.24 6.74
C GLY A 32 -16.53 -16.97 7.17
N GLN A 33 -15.26 -17.06 7.60
CA GLN A 33 -14.41 -15.92 7.94
C GLN A 33 -13.33 -15.74 6.87
N TYR A 34 -13.24 -14.52 6.32
CA TYR A 34 -12.30 -14.19 5.26
C TYR A 34 -11.55 -12.92 5.62
N PHE A 35 -10.22 -12.97 5.63
CA PHE A 35 -9.41 -11.79 5.84
C PHE A 35 -8.87 -11.26 4.51
N ARG A 36 -9.03 -9.95 4.30
CA ARG A 36 -8.62 -9.28 3.07
C ARG A 36 -7.98 -7.91 3.37
N ILE A 37 -7.41 -7.34 2.34
CA ILE A 37 -6.99 -5.93 2.27
C ILE A 37 -5.98 -5.56 3.38
N PRO A 38 -4.73 -5.94 3.20
CA PRO A 38 -3.69 -5.69 4.19
C PRO A 38 -3.31 -4.21 4.29
N ALA A 39 -3.23 -3.68 5.51
CA ALA A 39 -2.52 -2.45 5.84
C ALA A 39 -1.58 -2.68 7.03
N ILE A 40 -0.48 -1.96 7.10
CA ILE A 40 0.51 -2.09 8.19
C ILE A 40 1.09 -0.73 8.55
N VAL A 41 1.27 -0.49 9.84
CA VAL A 41 1.97 0.68 10.38
C VAL A 41 2.96 0.26 11.46
N GLN A 42 3.95 1.11 11.73
CA GLN A 42 4.84 0.99 12.87
C GLN A 42 4.68 2.21 13.78
N LEU A 43 4.52 1.97 15.07
CA LEU A 43 4.48 2.99 16.10
C LEU A 43 5.90 3.33 16.59
N ASP A 44 6.03 4.42 17.33
CA ASP A 44 7.33 5.00 17.74
C ASP A 44 8.21 4.04 18.55
N ASP A 45 7.60 3.15 19.35
CA ASP A 45 8.32 2.14 20.15
C ASP A 45 8.73 0.90 19.34
N GLY A 46 8.50 0.91 18.02
CA GLY A 46 8.77 -0.21 17.12
C GLY A 46 7.65 -1.25 17.08
N LEU A 47 6.54 -1.02 17.76
CA LEU A 47 5.36 -1.87 17.70
C LEU A 47 4.80 -1.89 16.27
N LEU A 48 4.70 -3.06 15.67
CA LEU A 48 4.01 -3.24 14.40
C LEU A 48 2.52 -3.46 14.64
N MET A 49 1.67 -2.81 13.85
CA MET A 49 0.23 -3.03 13.81
C MET A 49 -0.19 -3.42 12.40
N ALA A 50 -0.65 -4.66 12.24
CA ALA A 50 -1.25 -5.18 11.03
C ALA A 50 -2.77 -4.98 11.10
N ILE A 51 -3.36 -4.51 10.00
CA ILE A 51 -4.77 -4.15 9.87
C ILE A 51 -5.35 -4.92 8.69
N ALA A 52 -6.58 -5.38 8.83
CA ALA A 52 -7.28 -6.16 7.81
C ALA A 52 -8.79 -5.93 7.86
N ASP A 53 -9.46 -6.19 6.73
CA ASP A 53 -10.89 -6.45 6.70
C ASP A 53 -11.15 -7.85 7.26
N ASP A 54 -12.08 -7.97 8.21
CA ASP A 54 -12.69 -9.24 8.63
C ASP A 54 -14.07 -9.37 7.96
N ARG A 55 -14.15 -10.19 6.94
CA ARG A 55 -15.31 -10.36 6.07
C ARG A 55 -16.07 -11.62 6.46
N HIS A 56 -17.35 -11.49 6.68
CA HIS A 56 -18.21 -12.59 7.13
C HIS A 56 -19.00 -13.19 5.97
N SER A 57 -19.04 -14.51 5.91
CA SER A 57 -19.80 -15.33 4.94
C SER A 57 -19.25 -15.37 3.51
N SER A 58 -18.49 -14.39 3.07
CA SER A 58 -17.83 -14.36 1.75
C SER A 58 -16.67 -13.38 1.72
N ASP A 59 -15.82 -13.46 0.71
CA ASP A 59 -14.73 -12.53 0.42
C ASP A 59 -15.17 -11.27 -0.34
N ASN A 60 -16.46 -11.09 -0.60
CA ASN A 60 -17.01 -9.96 -1.35
C ASN A 60 -16.74 -8.63 -0.63
N ASP A 61 -16.62 -7.57 -1.43
CA ASP A 61 -16.50 -6.19 -0.98
C ASP A 61 -17.84 -5.64 -0.44
N ILE A 62 -17.80 -4.44 0.14
CA ILE A 62 -18.99 -3.67 0.58
C ILE A 62 -20.03 -3.63 -0.56
N GLY A 63 -21.27 -3.85 -0.21
CA GLY A 63 -22.42 -3.96 -1.13
C GLY A 63 -22.67 -5.37 -1.63
N GLY A 64 -21.65 -6.21 -1.75
CA GLY A 64 -21.76 -7.66 -1.96
C GLY A 64 -21.67 -8.46 -0.66
N ASN A 65 -21.11 -7.86 0.40
CA ASN A 65 -21.07 -8.37 1.77
C ASN A 65 -21.58 -7.30 2.75
N ARG A 66 -21.90 -7.72 3.96
CA ARG A 66 -22.46 -6.86 5.02
C ARG A 66 -21.87 -7.23 6.38
N GLY A 67 -21.63 -6.22 7.20
CA GLY A 67 -20.98 -6.42 8.50
C GLY A 67 -19.52 -6.76 8.33
N ILE A 68 -18.83 -6.06 7.41
CA ILE A 68 -17.37 -6.13 7.30
C ILE A 68 -16.78 -5.27 8.41
N ASP A 69 -15.83 -5.83 9.16
CA ASP A 69 -15.12 -5.17 10.24
C ASP A 69 -13.71 -4.79 9.79
N ILE A 70 -13.15 -3.73 10.39
CA ILE A 70 -11.71 -3.50 10.37
C ILE A 70 -11.14 -3.98 11.69
N VAL A 71 -10.19 -4.90 11.62
CA VAL A 71 -9.54 -5.49 12.79
C VAL A 71 -8.03 -5.26 12.75
N GLY A 72 -7.40 -5.27 13.93
CA GLY A 72 -5.96 -5.12 14.09
C GLY A 72 -5.32 -6.26 14.88
N LYS A 73 -4.04 -6.52 14.63
CA LYS A 73 -3.15 -7.32 15.49
C LYS A 73 -1.82 -6.59 15.65
N THR A 74 -1.17 -6.74 16.81
CA THR A 74 0.13 -6.11 17.08
C THR A 74 1.24 -7.12 17.30
N SER A 75 2.48 -6.72 16.99
CA SER A 75 3.70 -7.48 17.23
C SER A 75 4.79 -6.59 17.84
N ARG A 76 5.42 -7.07 18.92
CA ARG A 76 6.56 -6.41 19.61
C ARG A 76 7.91 -7.06 19.32
N ASP A 77 7.95 -8.10 18.52
CA ASP A 77 9.15 -8.90 18.26
C ASP A 77 9.56 -8.91 16.76
N GLY A 78 9.17 -7.84 16.04
CA GLY A 78 9.48 -7.70 14.62
C GLY A 78 8.65 -8.60 13.72
N GLY A 79 7.42 -8.92 14.11
CA GLY A 79 6.48 -9.73 13.31
C GLY A 79 6.64 -11.24 13.46
N LYS A 80 7.45 -11.71 14.41
CA LYS A 80 7.62 -13.16 14.67
C LYS A 80 6.40 -13.76 15.34
N THR A 81 5.78 -13.01 16.26
CA THR A 81 4.53 -13.39 16.92
C THR A 81 3.56 -12.21 16.91
N TRP A 82 2.27 -12.52 16.87
CA TRP A 82 1.19 -11.53 16.81
C TRP A 82 0.20 -11.77 17.94
N GLY A 83 -0.29 -10.66 18.50
CA GLY A 83 -1.30 -10.67 19.56
C GLY A 83 -2.66 -11.15 19.07
N LYS A 84 -3.64 -11.11 19.97
CA LYS A 84 -5.05 -11.36 19.62
C LYS A 84 -5.56 -10.22 18.72
N ALA A 85 -6.50 -10.55 17.83
CA ALA A 85 -7.21 -9.54 17.07
C ALA A 85 -8.03 -8.64 18.00
N PHE A 86 -8.08 -7.34 17.67
CA PHE A 86 -8.93 -6.35 18.31
C PHE A 86 -9.69 -5.55 17.27
N MET A 87 -10.83 -5.02 17.66
CA MET A 87 -11.73 -4.24 16.80
C MET A 87 -11.21 -2.80 16.63
N ILE A 88 -11.19 -2.33 15.39
CA ILE A 88 -10.93 -0.93 15.02
C ILE A 88 -12.24 -0.27 14.60
N ALA A 89 -12.99 -0.91 13.70
CA ALA A 89 -14.29 -0.46 13.25
C ALA A 89 -15.25 -1.67 13.13
N ASP A 90 -16.38 -1.59 13.81
CA ASP A 90 -17.38 -2.66 13.95
C ASP A 90 -18.53 -2.44 12.95
N GLY A 91 -18.71 -3.36 12.02
CA GLY A 91 -19.75 -3.32 11.01
C GLY A 91 -21.05 -3.98 11.48
N ASP A 92 -22.14 -3.22 11.53
CA ASP A 92 -23.47 -3.76 11.84
C ASP A 92 -24.25 -4.13 10.57
N ARG A 93 -24.28 -5.42 10.22
CA ARG A 93 -25.01 -5.95 9.06
C ARG A 93 -26.49 -5.59 9.00
N HIS A 94 -27.09 -5.14 10.11
CA HIS A 94 -28.49 -4.78 10.21
C HIS A 94 -28.77 -3.31 9.90
N CYS A 95 -27.72 -2.47 9.88
CA CYS A 95 -27.82 -1.09 9.44
C CYS A 95 -27.85 -0.97 7.91
N GLU A 96 -28.46 0.09 7.40
CA GLU A 96 -28.49 0.44 5.97
C GLU A 96 -27.70 1.71 5.66
N ASP A 97 -26.95 2.20 6.63
CA ASP A 97 -26.20 3.46 6.60
C ASP A 97 -24.67 3.24 6.73
N PHE A 98 -23.97 4.27 7.16
CA PHE A 98 -22.53 4.29 7.39
C PHE A 98 -22.04 3.11 8.25
N HIS A 99 -22.81 2.69 9.25
CA HIS A 99 -22.39 1.65 10.21
C HIS A 99 -22.48 0.23 9.67
N ASN A 100 -22.98 0.01 8.45
CA ASN A 100 -23.18 -1.34 7.93
C ASN A 100 -21.87 -2.14 7.80
N SER A 101 -20.86 -1.54 7.22
CA SER A 101 -19.58 -2.19 6.93
C SER A 101 -18.45 -1.16 6.90
N HIS A 102 -17.23 -1.61 7.19
CA HIS A 102 -16.00 -0.82 7.11
C HIS A 102 -14.90 -1.69 6.48
N GLY A 103 -14.19 -1.17 5.48
CA GLY A 103 -13.15 -1.93 4.80
C GLY A 103 -12.20 -1.05 3.99
N ASP A 104 -11.24 -1.67 3.32
CA ASP A 104 -10.24 -0.98 2.51
C ASP A 104 -9.44 0.06 3.30
N ALA A 105 -8.91 -0.33 4.48
CA ALA A 105 -8.18 0.56 5.36
C ALA A 105 -6.91 1.14 4.72
N ALA A 106 -6.80 2.47 4.69
CA ALA A 106 -5.57 3.20 4.39
C ALA A 106 -5.07 3.87 5.68
N ALA A 107 -3.84 3.57 6.12
CA ALA A 107 -3.35 3.90 7.45
C ALA A 107 -2.05 4.72 7.45
N VAL A 108 -1.87 5.56 8.48
CA VAL A 108 -0.64 6.28 8.78
C VAL A 108 -0.51 6.54 10.28
N VAL A 109 0.73 6.56 10.76
CA VAL A 109 1.08 7.07 12.10
C VAL A 109 1.77 8.42 11.93
N ASP A 110 1.29 9.42 12.66
CA ASP A 110 1.96 10.72 12.71
C ASP A 110 3.27 10.61 13.48
N ARG A 111 4.39 10.81 12.78
CA ARG A 111 5.73 10.71 13.40
C ARG A 111 6.03 11.75 14.48
N GLU A 112 5.18 12.80 14.62
CA GLU A 112 5.36 13.83 15.65
C GLU A 112 4.58 13.51 16.94
N SER A 113 3.37 12.99 16.79
CA SER A 113 2.45 12.77 17.93
C SER A 113 2.22 11.29 18.24
N GLY A 114 2.56 10.36 17.36
CA GLY A 114 2.21 8.95 17.48
C GLY A 114 0.73 8.65 17.18
N ARG A 115 -0.11 9.68 16.89
CA ARG A 115 -1.50 9.47 16.51
C ARG A 115 -1.61 8.56 15.29
N ILE A 116 -2.55 7.63 15.33
CA ILE A 116 -2.89 6.76 14.21
C ILE A 116 -4.11 7.32 13.50
N LEU A 117 -4.06 7.36 12.17
CA LEU A 117 -5.19 7.68 11.29
C LEU A 117 -5.45 6.52 10.34
N ILE A 118 -6.73 6.15 10.22
CA ILE A 118 -7.24 5.24 9.19
C ILE A 118 -8.35 5.95 8.42
N MET A 119 -8.25 5.95 7.09
CA MET A 119 -9.34 6.29 6.18
C MET A 119 -9.83 4.99 5.54
N CYS A 120 -11.14 4.80 5.40
CA CYS A 120 -11.70 3.55 4.90
C CYS A 120 -12.98 3.77 4.10
N ALA A 121 -13.34 2.79 3.27
CA ALA A 121 -14.66 2.67 2.69
C ALA A 121 -15.64 2.22 3.79
N SER A 122 -16.89 2.72 3.75
CA SER A 122 -17.89 2.40 4.77
C SER A 122 -19.30 2.33 4.20
N GLY A 123 -20.22 1.76 4.97
CA GLY A 123 -21.66 1.75 4.68
C GLY A 123 -22.17 0.52 3.97
N ALA A 124 -23.42 0.60 3.51
CA ALA A 124 -24.13 -0.51 2.86
C ALA A 124 -24.08 -0.47 1.32
N THR A 125 -23.57 0.61 0.74
CA THR A 125 -23.54 0.83 -0.72
C THR A 125 -22.18 0.44 -1.26
N GLY A 126 -22.12 -0.50 -2.20
CA GLY A 126 -20.87 -0.86 -2.86
C GLY A 126 -20.41 0.18 -3.88
N PHE A 127 -19.13 0.15 -4.24
CA PHE A 127 -18.52 1.12 -5.15
C PHE A 127 -19.26 1.24 -6.49
N LEU A 128 -19.61 0.12 -7.11
CA LEU A 128 -20.30 0.11 -8.42
C LEU A 128 -21.77 0.57 -8.35
N GLN A 129 -22.38 0.56 -7.16
CA GLN A 129 -23.76 0.99 -6.91
C GLN A 129 -23.82 2.41 -6.36
N SER A 130 -22.67 3.02 -6.08
CA SER A 130 -22.56 4.36 -5.51
C SER A 130 -23.12 5.44 -6.44
N SER A 131 -23.74 6.44 -5.83
CA SER A 131 -24.24 7.64 -6.49
C SER A 131 -24.20 8.81 -5.51
N LEU A 132 -24.29 10.06 -5.99
CA LEU A 132 -24.32 11.23 -5.10
C LEU A 132 -25.49 11.23 -4.10
N SER A 133 -26.61 10.53 -4.43
CA SER A 133 -27.76 10.41 -3.52
C SER A 133 -27.67 9.22 -2.56
N LYS A 134 -26.82 8.25 -2.86
CA LYS A 134 -26.55 7.08 -2.03
C LYS A 134 -25.08 6.68 -2.22
N PRO A 135 -24.15 7.45 -1.63
CA PRO A 135 -22.73 7.23 -1.84
C PRO A 135 -22.22 5.98 -1.11
N LEU A 136 -21.13 5.40 -1.64
CA LEU A 136 -20.20 4.65 -0.80
C LEU A 136 -19.65 5.63 0.23
N CYS A 137 -19.85 5.33 1.51
CA CYS A 137 -19.44 6.22 2.59
C CYS A 137 -17.92 6.17 2.81
N VAL A 138 -17.39 7.22 3.41
CA VAL A 138 -15.99 7.34 3.81
C VAL A 138 -15.90 7.46 5.32
N GLY A 139 -15.22 6.51 5.95
CA GLY A 139 -14.92 6.49 7.37
C GLY A 139 -13.55 7.07 7.69
N ARG A 140 -13.45 7.76 8.82
CA ARG A 140 -12.21 8.19 9.44
C ARG A 140 -12.14 7.63 10.85
N TYR A 141 -11.07 6.89 11.16
CA TYR A 141 -10.82 6.35 12.50
C TYR A 141 -9.48 6.85 13.01
N THR A 142 -9.44 7.30 14.27
CA THR A 142 -8.23 7.81 14.92
C THR A 142 -8.01 7.17 16.28
N SER A 143 -6.73 6.99 16.63
CA SER A 143 -6.31 6.55 17.96
C SER A 143 -5.16 7.43 18.45
N ASP A 144 -5.22 7.84 19.72
CA ASP A 144 -4.19 8.63 20.43
C ASP A 144 -3.47 7.81 21.51
N ASP A 145 -3.72 6.50 21.58
CA ASP A 145 -3.26 5.59 22.65
C ASP A 145 -2.74 4.26 22.10
N ASP A 146 -1.96 4.31 21.03
CA ASP A 146 -1.32 3.16 20.37
C ASP A 146 -2.33 2.09 19.88
N GLY A 147 -3.54 2.52 19.52
CA GLY A 147 -4.59 1.64 19.00
C GLY A 147 -5.40 0.91 20.06
N LEU A 148 -5.33 1.33 21.34
CA LEU A 148 -6.13 0.74 22.40
C LEU A 148 -7.59 1.19 22.33
N THR A 149 -7.83 2.45 21.95
CA THR A 149 -9.17 2.98 21.69
C THR A 149 -9.23 3.73 20.37
N TRP A 150 -10.41 3.73 19.75
CA TRP A 150 -10.64 4.32 18.44
C TRP A 150 -11.84 5.25 18.45
N ASN A 151 -11.70 6.39 17.78
CA ASN A 151 -12.78 7.32 17.49
C ASN A 151 -13.09 7.26 16.00
N GLY A 152 -14.34 6.98 15.64
CA GLY A 152 -14.82 6.86 14.27
C GLY A 152 -15.76 7.98 13.88
N ASP A 153 -15.59 8.54 12.68
CA ASP A 153 -16.43 9.58 12.09
C ASP A 153 -16.84 9.22 10.65
N ASP A 154 -18.09 9.57 10.30
CA ASP A 154 -18.54 9.63 8.91
C ASP A 154 -18.10 10.95 8.29
N VAL A 155 -17.13 10.90 7.39
CA VAL A 155 -16.62 12.09 6.67
C VAL A 155 -17.02 12.12 5.20
N THR A 156 -18.04 11.34 4.83
CA THR A 156 -18.52 11.20 3.44
C THR A 156 -18.83 12.55 2.80
N SER A 157 -19.60 13.41 3.49
CA SER A 157 -19.96 14.72 2.96
C SER A 157 -18.77 15.65 2.71
N ASP A 158 -17.76 15.58 3.58
CA ASP A 158 -16.58 16.41 3.49
C ASP A 158 -15.69 15.99 2.30
N ILE A 159 -15.50 14.69 2.12
CA ILE A 159 -14.70 14.15 1.01
C ILE A 159 -15.39 14.36 -0.33
N TYR A 160 -16.66 14.03 -0.48
CA TYR A 160 -17.39 14.29 -1.74
C TYR A 160 -17.55 15.80 -2.01
N GLY A 161 -17.64 16.62 -0.96
CA GLY A 161 -17.69 18.07 -1.05
C GLY A 161 -16.51 18.72 -1.77
N ILE A 162 -15.31 18.11 -1.70
CA ILE A 162 -14.10 18.53 -2.42
C ILE A 162 -14.37 18.54 -3.93
N PHE A 163 -15.22 17.62 -4.41
CA PHE A 163 -15.51 17.40 -5.81
C PHE A 163 -16.92 17.89 -6.23
N SER A 164 -17.53 18.79 -5.47
CA SER A 164 -18.91 19.26 -5.71
C SER A 164 -19.12 19.87 -7.10
N GLY A 165 -18.06 20.37 -7.76
CA GLY A 165 -18.09 20.84 -9.15
C GLY A 165 -17.97 19.74 -10.21
N PHE A 166 -17.85 18.47 -9.83
CA PHE A 166 -17.58 17.32 -10.69
C PHE A 166 -18.57 16.18 -10.40
N PRO A 167 -19.80 16.25 -10.93
CA PRO A 167 -20.86 15.29 -10.61
C PRO A 167 -20.56 13.85 -11.07
N GLU A 168 -19.59 13.67 -11.96
CA GLU A 168 -19.06 12.36 -12.34
C GLU A 168 -18.29 11.68 -11.22
N VAL A 169 -17.82 12.41 -10.21
CA VAL A 169 -17.17 11.87 -9.02
C VAL A 169 -18.25 11.44 -8.01
N ASN A 170 -18.90 10.33 -8.27
CA ASN A 170 -20.06 9.83 -7.53
C ASN A 170 -19.80 8.52 -6.78
N ALA A 171 -18.56 8.05 -6.78
CA ALA A 171 -18.04 6.96 -5.99
C ALA A 171 -16.60 7.27 -5.62
N LEU A 172 -16.25 7.14 -4.36
CA LEU A 172 -14.90 7.39 -3.87
C LEU A 172 -14.54 6.41 -2.75
N PHE A 173 -13.30 5.93 -2.74
CA PHE A 173 -12.68 5.32 -1.56
C PHE A 173 -11.18 5.62 -1.53
N PHE A 174 -10.60 5.68 -0.34
CA PHE A 174 -9.16 5.79 -0.15
C PHE A 174 -8.50 4.47 -0.54
N SER A 175 -7.48 4.53 -1.38
CA SER A 175 -6.77 3.31 -1.79
C SER A 175 -6.05 2.69 -0.61
N SER A 176 -6.45 1.47 -0.25
CA SER A 176 -6.03 0.73 0.97
C SER A 176 -4.53 0.54 1.10
N GLY A 177 -4.04 0.30 2.30
CA GLY A 177 -2.64 0.10 2.65
C GLY A 177 -2.06 1.32 3.37
N ARG A 178 -1.12 2.05 2.78
CA ARG A 178 -0.41 3.15 3.43
C ARG A 178 -0.84 4.52 2.91
N ILE A 179 -1.03 5.47 3.84
CA ILE A 179 -1.05 6.92 3.57
C ILE A 179 0.37 7.44 3.71
N CYS A 180 0.85 8.23 2.75
CA CYS A 180 2.19 8.82 2.77
C CYS A 180 2.23 10.07 3.64
N GLN A 181 3.17 10.15 4.59
CA GLN A 181 3.45 11.39 5.32
C GLN A 181 4.67 12.08 4.72
N SER A 182 4.54 13.37 4.38
CA SER A 182 5.60 14.19 3.77
C SER A 182 6.84 14.25 4.65
N ARG A 183 7.99 14.21 4.01
CA ARG A 183 9.30 14.46 4.65
C ARG A 183 9.65 15.94 4.69
N PHE A 184 9.07 16.75 3.81
CA PHE A 184 9.49 18.13 3.56
C PHE A 184 8.47 19.16 3.98
N ILE A 185 7.18 18.90 3.83
CA ILE A 185 6.12 19.88 4.06
C ILE A 185 5.52 19.69 5.44
N LYS A 186 5.70 20.69 6.31
CA LYS A 186 5.09 20.76 7.65
C LYS A 186 4.25 22.01 7.78
N GLN A 187 3.01 21.86 8.23
CA GLN A 187 2.08 22.96 8.51
C GLN A 187 1.65 22.87 9.99
N GLY A 188 1.96 23.92 10.74
CA GLY A 188 1.69 23.90 12.18
C GLY A 188 2.41 22.77 12.90
N SER A 189 1.65 21.89 13.57
CA SER A 189 2.15 20.72 14.28
C SER A 189 2.30 19.47 13.44
N HIS A 190 1.71 19.42 12.21
CA HIS A 190 1.66 18.19 11.42
C HIS A 190 2.46 18.30 10.13
N TYR A 191 3.06 17.19 9.74
CA TYR A 191 3.53 17.02 8.39
C TYR A 191 2.35 16.69 7.48
N ARG A 192 2.37 17.27 6.26
CA ARG A 192 1.38 16.96 5.22
C ARG A 192 1.28 15.46 5.02
N ILE A 193 0.08 14.95 4.86
CA ILE A 193 -0.17 13.59 4.42
C ILE A 193 -0.80 13.59 3.03
N TYR A 194 -0.49 12.55 2.24
CA TYR A 194 -1.02 12.35 0.89
C TYR A 194 -1.69 10.99 0.80
N SER A 195 -2.84 10.94 0.17
CA SER A 195 -3.49 9.67 -0.17
C SER A 195 -4.08 9.73 -1.57
N ALA A 196 -3.98 8.61 -2.28
CA ALA A 196 -4.76 8.42 -3.49
C ALA A 196 -6.17 7.98 -3.12
N VAL A 197 -7.15 8.44 -3.91
CA VAL A 197 -8.52 7.96 -3.87
C VAL A 197 -8.91 7.45 -5.24
N ASP A 198 -9.67 6.37 -5.27
CA ASP A 198 -10.20 5.81 -6.50
C ASP A 198 -11.58 6.39 -6.78
N GLY A 199 -11.80 6.78 -8.01
CA GLY A 199 -13.07 7.28 -8.54
C GLY A 199 -13.67 6.34 -9.57
N PRO A 200 -14.91 6.62 -10.05
CA PRO A 200 -15.61 5.74 -10.97
C PRO A 200 -14.89 5.59 -12.32
N TRP A 201 -15.39 4.68 -13.13
CA TRP A 201 -14.89 4.50 -14.49
C TRP A 201 -14.97 5.82 -15.28
N GLY A 202 -13.84 6.24 -15.86
CA GLY A 202 -13.72 7.52 -16.59
C GLY A 202 -13.24 8.68 -15.73
N VAL A 203 -13.36 8.59 -14.40
CA VAL A 203 -12.67 9.47 -13.45
C VAL A 203 -11.29 8.89 -13.12
N GLY A 204 -11.19 7.67 -12.64
CA GLY A 204 -9.92 7.04 -12.27
C GLY A 204 -9.37 7.56 -10.95
N CYS A 205 -8.04 7.60 -10.83
CA CYS A 205 -7.38 8.02 -9.60
C CYS A 205 -7.33 9.53 -9.44
N LEU A 206 -7.55 9.95 -8.21
CA LEU A 206 -7.42 11.31 -7.69
C LEU A 206 -6.39 11.27 -6.54
N VAL A 207 -5.80 12.41 -6.21
CA VAL A 207 -4.90 12.51 -5.06
C VAL A 207 -5.36 13.63 -4.15
N LEU A 208 -5.45 13.30 -2.87
CA LEU A 208 -5.76 14.24 -1.80
C LEU A 208 -4.54 14.46 -0.91
N TYR A 209 -4.49 15.64 -0.28
CA TYR A 209 -3.58 15.94 0.81
C TYR A 209 -4.31 16.55 2.00
N SER A 210 -3.72 16.38 3.18
CA SER A 210 -4.17 17.02 4.41
C SER A 210 -2.97 17.63 5.14
N ASP A 211 -3.15 18.84 5.66
CA ASP A 211 -2.17 19.58 6.46
C ASP A 211 -2.49 19.56 7.97
N ASP A 212 -3.59 18.91 8.35
CA ASP A 212 -4.10 18.81 9.72
C ASP A 212 -4.35 17.36 10.15
N PHE A 213 -3.55 16.45 9.59
CA PHE A 213 -3.57 15.02 9.87
C PHE A 213 -4.94 14.37 9.69
N GLY A 214 -5.59 14.63 8.54
CA GLY A 214 -6.83 14.00 8.12
C GLY A 214 -8.10 14.64 8.68
N LEU A 215 -8.02 15.78 9.37
CA LEU A 215 -9.21 16.53 9.78
C LEU A 215 -9.89 17.18 8.59
N SER A 216 -9.11 17.74 7.66
CA SER A 216 -9.60 18.24 6.38
C SER A 216 -8.72 17.74 5.23
N TRP A 217 -9.32 17.61 4.04
CA TRP A 217 -8.64 17.14 2.85
C TRP A 217 -8.83 18.10 1.68
N HIS A 218 -7.83 18.14 0.80
CA HIS A 218 -7.81 19.00 -0.39
C HIS A 218 -7.31 18.21 -1.59
N ALA A 219 -7.83 18.51 -2.80
CA ALA A 219 -7.32 17.88 -4.00
C ALA A 219 -5.92 18.40 -4.34
N LEU A 220 -4.98 17.50 -4.61
CA LEU A 220 -3.65 17.86 -5.10
C LEU A 220 -3.71 18.03 -6.61
N GLY A 221 -3.46 19.26 -7.07
CA GLY A 221 -3.54 19.59 -8.48
C GLY A 221 -4.65 20.59 -8.83
N GLY A 222 -5.33 21.12 -7.82
CA GLY A 222 -6.20 22.29 -7.88
C GLY A 222 -7.63 22.04 -8.37
N ALA A 223 -8.56 22.85 -7.83
CA ALA A 223 -10.00 22.75 -8.05
C ALA A 223 -10.49 23.27 -9.41
N GLY A 224 -9.64 23.78 -10.27
CA GLY A 224 -10.03 24.34 -11.57
C GLY A 224 -9.68 23.50 -12.79
N ALA A 225 -8.77 22.54 -12.61
CA ALA A 225 -8.47 21.50 -13.61
C ALA A 225 -9.29 20.25 -13.28
N ARG A 226 -9.47 19.35 -14.25
CA ARG A 226 -10.03 18.03 -13.95
C ARG A 226 -9.28 17.43 -12.76
N PRO A 227 -9.99 16.98 -11.71
CA PRO A 227 -9.31 16.46 -10.50
C PRO A 227 -8.57 15.14 -10.77
N THR A 228 -8.85 14.51 -11.90
CA THR A 228 -8.30 13.23 -12.33
C THR A 228 -6.83 13.35 -12.67
N VAL A 229 -6.01 12.53 -12.05
CA VAL A 229 -4.56 12.45 -12.30
C VAL A 229 -4.17 11.19 -13.06
N ALA A 230 -5.02 10.18 -13.06
CA ALA A 230 -4.85 8.95 -13.83
C ALA A 230 -6.22 8.42 -14.29
N PRO A 231 -6.76 8.85 -15.44
CA PRO A 231 -8.14 8.55 -15.87
C PRO A 231 -8.42 7.04 -16.08
N TRP A 232 -7.40 6.25 -16.35
CA TRP A 232 -7.49 4.80 -16.47
C TRP A 232 -6.93 4.05 -15.27
N GLY A 233 -6.61 4.80 -14.21
CA GLY A 233 -6.10 4.29 -12.97
C GLY A 233 -7.20 3.70 -12.10
N ASP A 234 -6.79 2.81 -11.25
CA ASP A 234 -7.52 2.17 -10.17
C ASP A 234 -6.57 2.18 -8.97
N GLU A 235 -6.95 1.74 -7.82
CA GLU A 235 -6.17 1.68 -6.58
C GLU A 235 -4.71 2.12 -6.70
N ALA A 236 -4.44 3.32 -6.22
CA ALA A 236 -3.14 3.96 -6.39
C ALA A 236 -2.41 4.15 -5.08
N LYS A 237 -1.12 4.37 -5.18
CA LYS A 237 -0.26 4.79 -4.07
C LYS A 237 0.48 6.05 -4.44
N VAL A 238 0.75 6.84 -3.43
CA VAL A 238 1.57 8.04 -3.56
C VAL A 238 2.76 7.97 -2.63
N GLU A 239 3.89 8.52 -3.10
CA GLU A 239 5.11 8.63 -2.31
C GLU A 239 5.82 9.93 -2.68
N GLU A 240 6.54 10.50 -1.72
CA GLU A 240 7.27 11.73 -1.94
C GLU A 240 8.67 11.43 -2.47
N LEU A 241 9.00 11.99 -3.63
CA LEU A 241 10.33 11.88 -4.27
C LEU A 241 11.40 12.63 -3.48
N PRO A 242 12.70 12.33 -3.67
CA PRO A 242 13.80 13.02 -2.97
C PRO A 242 13.85 14.53 -3.23
N ASN A 243 13.27 15.03 -4.33
CA ASN A 243 13.17 16.45 -4.65
C ASN A 243 11.88 17.12 -4.08
N GLY A 244 11.04 16.37 -3.38
CA GLY A 244 9.79 16.86 -2.80
C GLY A 244 8.56 16.75 -3.71
N ASN A 245 8.72 16.39 -4.97
CA ASN A 245 7.62 16.08 -5.87
C ASN A 245 6.87 14.81 -5.43
N VAL A 246 5.66 14.60 -5.91
CA VAL A 246 4.83 13.45 -5.51
C VAL A 246 4.71 12.46 -6.66
N LEU A 247 5.21 11.25 -6.45
CA LEU A 247 5.06 10.12 -7.37
C LEU A 247 3.75 9.40 -7.09
N LEU A 248 2.95 9.19 -8.14
CA LEU A 248 1.79 8.30 -8.16
C LEU A 248 2.16 7.01 -8.86
N SER A 249 1.77 5.89 -8.27
CA SER A 249 1.72 4.57 -8.93
C SER A 249 0.32 4.01 -8.82
N CYS A 250 -0.33 3.68 -9.92
CA CYS A 250 -1.67 3.12 -9.88
C CYS A 250 -1.82 1.83 -10.68
N ARG A 251 -2.77 1.02 -10.24
CA ARG A 251 -3.31 -0.12 -10.94
C ARG A 251 -3.99 0.36 -12.22
N SER A 252 -3.90 -0.38 -13.31
CA SER A 252 -4.66 -0.09 -14.52
C SER A 252 -6.03 -0.76 -14.47
N LYS A 253 -7.09 -0.03 -14.79
CA LYS A 253 -8.45 -0.59 -14.99
C LYS A 253 -8.56 -1.49 -16.21
N SER A 254 -7.61 -1.38 -17.15
CA SER A 254 -7.58 -2.21 -18.35
C SER A 254 -6.82 -3.50 -18.10
N THR A 255 -7.47 -4.64 -18.25
CA THR A 255 -6.83 -5.97 -18.22
C THR A 255 -5.89 -6.21 -19.40
N ALA A 256 -5.94 -5.36 -20.45
CA ALA A 256 -5.03 -5.40 -21.57
C ALA A 256 -3.66 -4.77 -21.26
N THR A 257 -3.50 -4.16 -20.10
CA THR A 257 -2.26 -3.49 -19.70
C THR A 257 -1.61 -4.25 -18.55
N SER A 258 -0.44 -4.81 -18.82
CA SER A 258 0.31 -5.63 -17.88
C SER A 258 1.39 -4.80 -17.18
N GLY A 259 1.02 -4.02 -16.15
CA GLY A 259 1.96 -3.20 -15.41
C GLY A 259 1.33 -2.04 -14.66
N ARG A 260 2.16 -1.26 -13.97
CA ARG A 260 1.70 -0.07 -13.23
C ARG A 260 1.71 1.16 -14.13
N LEU A 261 0.83 2.10 -13.80
CA LEU A 261 0.81 3.44 -14.37
C LEU A 261 1.47 4.41 -13.38
N PHE A 262 2.32 5.31 -13.89
CA PHE A 262 3.01 6.30 -13.07
C PHE A 262 2.70 7.72 -13.54
N ASN A 263 2.66 8.65 -12.59
CA ASN A 263 2.60 10.10 -12.83
C ASN A 263 3.35 10.84 -11.73
N ILE A 264 3.79 12.07 -12.00
CA ILE A 264 4.48 12.91 -11.02
C ILE A 264 3.73 14.25 -10.92
N TYR A 265 3.45 14.67 -9.68
CA TYR A 265 3.08 16.06 -9.40
C TYR A 265 4.34 16.87 -9.12
N ASP A 266 4.56 17.88 -9.94
CA ASP A 266 5.68 18.79 -9.80
C ASP A 266 5.24 20.06 -9.04
N TYR A 267 5.82 20.30 -7.88
CA TYR A 267 5.53 21.45 -7.05
C TYR A 267 6.00 22.77 -7.66
N ALA A 268 7.02 22.75 -8.54
CA ALA A 268 7.50 23.96 -9.19
C ALA A 268 6.49 24.49 -10.21
N THR A 269 5.80 23.60 -10.91
CA THR A 269 4.75 23.94 -11.89
C THR A 269 3.35 23.91 -11.31
N GLY A 270 3.14 23.22 -10.17
CA GLY A 270 1.84 23.01 -9.55
C GLY A 270 0.92 22.10 -10.37
N ALA A 271 1.48 21.18 -11.16
CA ALA A 271 0.74 20.34 -12.09
C ALA A 271 1.23 18.89 -12.10
N TRP A 272 0.32 17.99 -12.48
CA TRP A 272 0.64 16.59 -12.81
C TRP A 272 1.22 16.52 -14.24
N GLY A 273 2.20 15.63 -14.41
CA GLY A 273 2.79 15.30 -15.70
C GLY A 273 1.91 14.41 -16.58
N GLU A 274 2.49 13.82 -17.61
CA GLU A 274 1.81 12.83 -18.44
C GLU A 274 1.83 11.43 -17.78
N LEU A 275 0.68 10.73 -17.83
CA LEU A 275 0.57 9.38 -17.32
C LEU A 275 1.35 8.42 -18.22
N VAL A 276 2.24 7.63 -17.64
CA VAL A 276 3.05 6.63 -18.34
C VAL A 276 2.78 5.23 -17.84
N MET A 277 3.01 4.24 -18.71
CA MET A 277 2.87 2.82 -18.39
C MET A 277 4.24 2.18 -18.24
N SER A 278 4.36 1.30 -17.25
CA SER A 278 5.53 0.48 -16.98
C SER A 278 5.16 -1.01 -17.14
N ASN A 279 5.19 -1.51 -18.38
CA ASN A 279 4.71 -2.86 -18.73
C ASN A 279 5.72 -3.70 -19.52
N ASP A 280 6.97 -3.26 -19.63
CA ASP A 280 8.02 -4.09 -20.21
C ASP A 280 8.25 -5.33 -19.33
N SER A 281 8.31 -6.51 -19.93
CA SER A 281 8.39 -7.80 -19.22
C SER A 281 9.72 -8.03 -18.49
N GLU A 282 10.77 -7.32 -18.88
CA GLU A 282 12.12 -7.45 -18.31
C GLU A 282 12.50 -6.27 -17.42
N LEU A 283 12.14 -5.07 -17.85
CA LEU A 283 12.60 -3.82 -17.24
C LEU A 283 11.48 -2.96 -16.66
N GLY A 284 10.21 -3.31 -16.86
CA GLY A 284 9.05 -2.63 -16.29
C GLY A 284 8.53 -3.30 -15.01
N THR A 285 7.46 -2.75 -14.46
CA THR A 285 6.69 -3.36 -13.36
C THR A 285 5.65 -4.33 -13.91
N TYR A 286 6.08 -5.28 -14.72
CA TYR A 286 5.24 -6.21 -15.43
C TYR A 286 4.38 -7.08 -14.51
N SER A 287 3.11 -7.27 -14.91
CA SER A 287 2.13 -8.10 -14.21
C SER A 287 1.26 -8.79 -15.27
N GLU A 288 1.45 -10.10 -15.47
CA GLU A 288 0.81 -10.87 -16.55
C GLU A 288 -0.71 -10.96 -16.36
N ASP A 289 -1.47 -10.38 -17.31
CA ASP A 289 -2.95 -10.37 -17.29
C ASP A 289 -3.55 -10.07 -15.91
N CYS A 290 -2.85 -9.28 -15.11
CA CYS A 290 -3.21 -9.04 -13.73
C CYS A 290 -3.24 -7.54 -13.44
N SER A 291 -4.37 -7.09 -12.95
CA SER A 291 -4.52 -5.78 -12.37
C SER A 291 -4.77 -5.97 -10.87
N CYS A 292 -3.88 -5.45 -10.03
CA CYS A 292 -3.95 -5.64 -8.59
C CYS A 292 -3.40 -4.44 -7.83
N ASN A 293 -3.89 -4.23 -6.60
CA ASN A 293 -3.29 -3.29 -5.67
C ASN A 293 -1.87 -3.74 -5.30
N GLY A 294 -1.04 -2.79 -4.91
CA GLY A 294 0.32 -3.00 -4.41
C GLY A 294 0.82 -1.72 -3.78
N GLU A 295 1.93 -1.78 -3.07
CA GLU A 295 2.46 -0.63 -2.33
C GLU A 295 3.62 0.02 -3.08
N LEU A 296 3.74 1.34 -2.90
CA LEU A 296 4.84 2.17 -3.37
C LEU A 296 5.58 2.74 -2.16
N LEU A 297 6.91 2.61 -2.14
CA LEU A 297 7.73 3.09 -1.03
C LEU A 297 9.07 3.59 -1.54
N ILE A 298 9.58 4.72 -1.01
CA ILE A 298 10.92 5.23 -1.31
C ILE A 298 11.76 5.20 -0.03
N VAL A 299 12.90 4.52 -0.10
CA VAL A 299 13.80 4.32 1.05
C VAL A 299 15.23 4.77 0.76
N PRO A 300 15.93 5.39 1.73
CA PRO A 300 17.34 5.67 1.62
C PRO A 300 18.15 4.38 1.77
N VAL A 301 19.18 4.23 0.96
CA VAL A 301 20.06 3.05 0.97
C VAL A 301 21.50 3.43 0.68
N LEU A 302 22.44 2.53 1.02
CA LEU A 302 23.84 2.56 0.58
C LEU A 302 24.04 1.57 -0.57
N ARG A 303 24.62 2.03 -1.67
CA ARG A 303 25.07 1.16 -2.74
C ARG A 303 26.36 0.44 -2.34
N THR A 304 26.34 -0.89 -2.34
CA THR A 304 27.45 -1.71 -1.81
C THR A 304 28.75 -1.57 -2.61
N SER A 305 28.66 -1.27 -3.93
CA SER A 305 29.84 -1.19 -4.80
C SER A 305 30.76 0.00 -4.53
N ASP A 306 30.25 1.10 -3.99
CA ASP A 306 30.99 2.36 -3.79
C ASP A 306 30.61 3.14 -2.52
N GLY A 307 29.66 2.63 -1.73
CA GLY A 307 29.19 3.28 -0.50
C GLY A 307 28.38 4.56 -0.73
N ARG A 308 27.89 4.81 -1.95
CA ARG A 308 27.10 6.01 -2.24
C ARG A 308 25.70 5.91 -1.63
N HIS A 309 25.30 6.97 -0.92
CA HIS A 309 23.91 7.13 -0.47
C HIS A 309 23.00 7.47 -1.65
N ILE A 310 21.96 6.72 -1.83
CA ILE A 310 20.93 6.92 -2.85
C ILE A 310 19.56 6.56 -2.28
N HIS A 311 18.52 6.66 -3.10
CA HIS A 311 17.19 6.13 -2.76
C HIS A 311 16.84 4.96 -3.67
N LEU A 312 16.03 4.03 -3.16
CA LEU A 312 15.34 3.02 -3.95
C LEU A 312 13.84 3.31 -3.94
N VAL A 313 13.23 3.24 -5.10
CA VAL A 313 11.79 3.06 -5.20
C VAL A 313 11.50 1.58 -5.17
N LEU A 314 10.58 1.18 -4.30
CA LEU A 314 10.04 -0.17 -4.18
C LEU A 314 8.58 -0.15 -4.64
N GLN A 315 8.16 -1.13 -5.43
CA GLN A 315 6.78 -1.32 -5.87
C GLN A 315 6.39 -2.79 -5.74
N SER A 316 5.41 -3.10 -4.91
CA SER A 316 4.92 -4.47 -4.83
C SER A 316 3.73 -4.69 -5.76
N VAL A 317 3.67 -5.85 -6.41
CA VAL A 317 2.56 -6.26 -7.28
C VAL A 317 2.67 -7.75 -7.62
N PRO A 318 1.55 -8.49 -7.83
CA PRO A 318 1.60 -9.83 -8.41
C PRO A 318 2.15 -9.80 -9.82
N ARG A 319 3.14 -10.63 -10.09
CA ARG A 319 3.80 -10.71 -11.40
C ARG A 319 3.16 -11.73 -12.33
N GLY A 320 2.59 -12.79 -11.77
CA GLY A 320 2.02 -13.91 -12.52
C GLY A 320 0.54 -13.73 -12.85
N LYS A 321 0.10 -14.49 -13.83
CA LYS A 321 -1.27 -14.48 -14.33
C LYS A 321 -2.28 -14.80 -13.23
N GLY A 322 -3.37 -14.02 -13.20
CA GLY A 322 -4.46 -14.27 -12.25
C GLY A 322 -4.08 -14.04 -10.79
N ARG A 323 -3.24 -13.05 -10.51
CA ARG A 323 -2.76 -12.71 -9.17
C ARG A 323 -1.93 -13.82 -8.54
N GLN A 324 -0.74 -14.02 -9.09
CA GLN A 324 0.24 -14.99 -8.61
C GLN A 324 1.59 -14.32 -8.46
N ARG A 325 2.43 -14.89 -7.60
CA ARG A 325 3.84 -14.51 -7.47
C ARG A 325 4.01 -13.03 -7.13
N VAL A 326 3.43 -12.59 -6.00
CA VAL A 326 3.69 -11.23 -5.49
C VAL A 326 5.20 -11.01 -5.42
N SER A 327 5.62 -9.91 -6.02
CA SER A 327 7.01 -9.53 -6.14
C SER A 327 7.19 -8.07 -5.70
N ILE A 328 8.37 -7.76 -5.18
CA ILE A 328 8.80 -6.38 -4.92
C ILE A 328 9.74 -5.98 -6.05
N TYR A 329 9.29 -5.07 -6.89
CA TYR A 329 10.12 -4.39 -7.88
C TYR A 329 10.91 -3.29 -7.20
N TYR A 330 12.13 -3.03 -7.68
CA TYR A 330 12.96 -1.95 -7.17
C TYR A 330 13.71 -1.25 -8.30
N LYS A 331 13.84 0.08 -8.16
CA LYS A 331 14.57 0.95 -9.09
C LYS A 331 15.42 1.94 -8.29
N PRO A 332 16.73 2.04 -8.58
CA PRO A 332 17.59 3.03 -7.96
C PRO A 332 17.34 4.43 -8.51
N LEU A 333 17.31 5.43 -7.64
CA LEU A 333 17.31 6.84 -7.96
C LEU A 333 18.72 7.38 -7.66
N LEU A 334 19.54 7.45 -8.69
CA LEU A 334 20.96 7.82 -8.57
C LEU A 334 21.15 9.33 -8.62
N ASP A 335 20.42 9.99 -9.50
CA ASP A 335 20.48 11.41 -9.76
C ASP A 335 19.06 11.96 -10.02
N ALA A 336 18.88 13.28 -10.02
CA ALA A 336 17.58 13.90 -10.27
C ALA A 336 16.96 13.45 -11.60
N SER A 337 17.76 13.26 -12.64
CA SER A 337 17.29 12.76 -13.94
C SER A 337 16.68 11.34 -13.91
N ASP A 338 16.73 10.63 -12.79
CA ASP A 338 16.08 9.32 -12.65
C ASP A 338 14.63 9.44 -12.17
N TYR A 339 14.15 10.67 -11.86
CA TYR A 339 12.82 10.94 -11.31
C TYR A 339 12.28 12.36 -11.58
N ASP A 340 12.77 13.01 -12.62
CA ASP A 340 12.27 14.35 -13.03
C ASP A 340 10.97 14.25 -13.83
N GLU A 341 10.82 13.16 -14.60
CA GLU A 341 9.69 12.95 -15.48
C GLU A 341 9.00 11.63 -15.21
N PRO A 342 7.66 11.52 -15.41
CA PRO A 342 6.95 10.25 -15.25
C PRO A 342 7.53 9.11 -16.09
N SER A 343 8.06 9.40 -17.28
CA SER A 343 8.68 8.44 -18.20
C SER A 343 9.88 7.71 -17.59
N ASP A 344 10.54 8.31 -16.59
CA ASP A 344 11.66 7.68 -15.88
C ASP A 344 11.23 6.41 -15.14
N PHE A 345 9.95 6.29 -14.79
CA PHE A 345 9.38 5.12 -14.12
C PHE A 345 8.85 4.05 -15.07
N SER A 346 8.90 4.25 -16.39
CA SER A 346 8.44 3.24 -17.36
C SER A 346 9.35 2.01 -17.42
N TRP A 347 10.62 2.15 -17.03
CA TRP A 347 11.65 1.11 -17.19
C TRP A 347 12.76 1.19 -16.13
N GLY A 348 13.70 0.22 -16.16
CA GLY A 348 14.84 0.19 -15.25
C GLY A 348 14.57 -0.55 -13.95
N TRP A 349 13.43 -1.24 -13.86
CA TRP A 349 13.05 -2.02 -12.69
C TRP A 349 13.74 -3.39 -12.67
N LYS A 350 14.04 -3.85 -11.47
CA LYS A 350 14.39 -5.23 -11.13
C LYS A 350 13.39 -5.73 -10.13
N HIS A 351 13.32 -7.04 -9.90
CA HIS A 351 12.36 -7.58 -8.95
C HIS A 351 12.96 -8.67 -8.06
N TYR A 352 12.34 -8.83 -6.92
CA TYR A 352 12.49 -9.94 -5.99
C TYR A 352 11.12 -10.61 -5.82
N GLN A 353 11.03 -11.90 -6.12
CA GLN A 353 9.80 -12.65 -5.96
C GLN A 353 9.65 -13.07 -4.50
N VAL A 354 8.49 -12.75 -3.89
CA VAL A 354 8.19 -13.03 -2.49
C VAL A 354 7.41 -14.34 -2.35
N THR A 355 6.41 -14.56 -3.21
CA THR A 355 5.53 -15.73 -3.15
C THR A 355 5.64 -16.58 -4.40
N GLU A 356 5.28 -17.88 -4.30
CA GLU A 356 5.29 -18.80 -5.45
C GLU A 356 3.90 -19.03 -6.04
N GLY A 357 2.85 -18.96 -5.21
CA GLY A 357 1.48 -19.31 -5.56
C GLY A 357 0.59 -18.09 -5.84
N TYR A 358 -0.73 -18.34 -5.69
CA TYR A 358 -1.73 -17.28 -5.75
C TYR A 358 -1.55 -16.32 -4.60
N SER A 359 -1.40 -15.05 -4.93
CA SER A 359 -1.16 -13.97 -3.98
C SER A 359 -1.62 -12.65 -4.62
N ALA A 360 -2.16 -11.74 -3.81
CA ALA A 360 -2.86 -10.59 -4.35
C ALA A 360 -2.39 -9.27 -3.75
N TYR A 361 -3.22 -8.65 -2.90
CA TYR A 361 -2.94 -7.34 -2.33
C TYR A 361 -1.73 -7.39 -1.39
N SER A 362 -0.97 -6.32 -1.38
CA SER A 362 0.22 -6.19 -0.54
C SER A 362 0.47 -4.74 -0.15
N THR A 363 1.03 -4.58 1.03
CA THR A 363 1.48 -3.30 1.57
C THR A 363 2.87 -3.45 2.18
N MET A 364 3.60 -2.36 2.34
CA MET A 364 4.92 -2.36 2.97
C MET A 364 5.26 -1.01 3.59
N ILE A 365 6.04 -1.08 4.66
CA ILE A 365 6.65 0.09 5.31
C ILE A 365 8.13 -0.17 5.55
N ALA A 366 8.93 0.88 5.60
CA ALA A 366 10.27 0.80 6.16
C ALA A 366 10.20 0.88 7.68
N THR A 367 10.83 -0.05 8.36
CA THR A 367 10.94 -0.04 9.83
C THR A 367 12.08 0.86 10.28
N GLY A 368 12.13 1.20 11.56
CA GLY A 368 13.24 1.97 12.14
C GLY A 368 14.61 1.28 12.01
N SER A 369 14.67 -0.04 11.79
CA SER A 369 15.91 -0.77 11.47
C SER A 369 16.33 -0.60 10.00
N GLY A 370 15.45 -0.10 9.13
CA GLY A 370 15.64 0.01 7.69
C GLY A 370 15.25 -1.25 6.92
N ASP A 371 14.70 -2.27 7.59
CA ASP A 371 14.10 -3.42 6.94
C ASP A 371 12.69 -3.09 6.43
N ILE A 372 12.20 -3.88 5.49
CA ILE A 372 10.87 -3.75 4.92
C ILE A 372 9.91 -4.71 5.62
N ALA A 373 8.97 -4.17 6.39
CA ALA A 373 7.83 -4.91 6.89
C ALA A 373 6.84 -5.09 5.74
N PHE A 374 6.76 -6.29 5.21
CA PHE A 374 5.94 -6.66 4.06
C PHE A 374 4.76 -7.50 4.50
N PHE A 375 3.54 -7.02 4.23
CA PHE A 375 2.30 -7.65 4.62
C PHE A 375 1.41 -7.85 3.39
N HIS A 376 0.93 -9.08 3.13
CA HIS A 376 0.33 -9.43 1.86
C HIS A 376 -0.67 -10.58 1.95
N GLU A 377 -1.54 -10.67 0.97
CA GLU A 377 -2.43 -11.79 0.73
C GLU A 377 -1.66 -12.94 0.06
N ASP A 378 -1.76 -14.15 0.62
CA ASP A 378 -1.18 -15.37 0.05
C ASP A 378 -2.15 -16.54 0.20
N CYS A 379 -2.28 -17.35 -0.82
CA CYS A 379 -3.07 -18.57 -0.79
C CYS A 379 -2.16 -19.72 -0.34
N ASN A 380 -2.02 -19.86 0.97
CA ASN A 380 -1.16 -20.84 1.60
C ASN A 380 -1.80 -22.20 1.54
N ASP A 381 -1.75 -23.18 1.12
CA ASP A 381 -2.33 -24.53 1.28
C ASP A 381 -3.80 -24.76 0.89
N ASN A 382 -4.10 -24.77 -0.39
CA ASN A 382 -5.34 -25.35 -0.94
C ASN A 382 -6.66 -24.58 -0.79
N HIS A 383 -6.65 -23.34 -0.37
CA HIS A 383 -7.82 -22.49 -0.47
C HIS A 383 -8.10 -22.13 -1.94
N SER A 384 -9.33 -21.73 -2.24
CA SER A 384 -9.68 -21.21 -3.56
C SER A 384 -8.92 -19.91 -3.84
N THR A 385 -8.79 -19.51 -5.10
CA THR A 385 -8.11 -18.27 -5.53
C THR A 385 -8.69 -16.98 -4.95
N SER A 386 -9.70 -17.04 -4.09
CA SER A 386 -10.36 -15.92 -3.41
C SER A 386 -10.24 -15.99 -1.88
N ALA A 387 -9.70 -17.07 -1.31
CA ALA A 387 -9.53 -17.23 0.12
C ALA A 387 -8.04 -17.11 0.49
N TYR A 388 -7.61 -15.91 0.78
CA TYR A 388 -6.24 -15.59 1.15
C TYR A 388 -6.07 -15.57 2.66
N ASP A 389 -4.91 -16.04 3.13
CA ASP A 389 -4.39 -15.68 4.43
C ASP A 389 -3.62 -14.37 4.32
N LEU A 390 -3.51 -13.62 5.42
CA LEU A 390 -2.66 -12.45 5.46
C LEU A 390 -1.34 -12.78 6.13
N MET A 391 -0.27 -12.69 5.34
CA MET A 391 1.06 -13.13 5.68
C MET A 391 2.00 -11.95 5.91
N PHE A 392 2.89 -12.09 6.86
CA PHE A 392 3.91 -11.09 7.18
C PHE A 392 5.31 -11.64 6.93
N GLN A 393 6.19 -10.79 6.39
CA GLN A 393 7.63 -11.03 6.27
C GLN A 393 8.41 -9.75 6.60
N LEU A 394 9.52 -9.89 7.31
CA LEU A 394 10.49 -8.83 7.49
C LEU A 394 11.65 -9.06 6.52
N LEU A 395 11.79 -8.19 5.51
CA LEU A 395 12.73 -8.35 4.41
C LEU A 395 13.83 -7.28 4.49
N SER A 396 15.10 -7.70 4.46
CA SER A 396 16.18 -6.71 4.34
C SER A 396 16.31 -6.20 2.90
N ILE A 397 16.83 -4.99 2.75
CA ILE A 397 17.15 -4.42 1.43
C ILE A 397 18.17 -5.29 0.68
N GLU A 398 19.12 -5.89 1.41
CA GLU A 398 20.09 -6.84 0.87
C GLU A 398 19.42 -8.04 0.22
N THR A 399 18.41 -8.58 0.89
CA THR A 399 17.62 -9.71 0.37
C THR A 399 16.89 -9.31 -0.92
N ILE A 400 16.13 -8.20 -0.87
CA ILE A 400 15.34 -7.71 -2.02
C ILE A 400 16.24 -7.42 -3.21
N THR A 401 17.45 -6.92 -2.99
CA THR A 401 18.32 -6.44 -4.06
C THR A 401 19.45 -7.41 -4.43
N GLY A 402 19.55 -8.57 -3.77
CA GLY A 402 20.63 -9.52 -3.96
C GLY A 402 22.00 -8.94 -3.58
N GLY A 403 22.05 -8.19 -2.46
CA GLY A 403 23.25 -7.59 -1.89
C GLY A 403 23.77 -6.35 -2.61
N ARG A 404 23.03 -5.79 -3.57
CA ARG A 404 23.45 -4.57 -4.31
C ARG A 404 23.34 -3.30 -3.48
N TYR A 405 22.43 -3.30 -2.53
CA TYR A 405 22.17 -2.18 -1.64
C TYR A 405 21.96 -2.70 -0.23
N VAL A 406 22.27 -1.86 0.75
CA VAL A 406 22.06 -2.10 2.18
C VAL A 406 21.21 -0.98 2.77
N SER A 407 20.40 -1.31 3.79
CA SER A 407 19.57 -0.33 4.47
C SER A 407 20.37 0.74 5.18
N VAL A 408 19.82 1.94 5.27
CA VAL A 408 20.25 3.00 6.17
C VAL A 408 19.23 3.07 7.29
N LYS A 409 19.68 2.99 8.55
CA LYS A 409 18.77 3.18 9.70
C LYS A 409 18.14 4.56 9.64
N GLN A 410 16.85 4.61 9.82
CA GLN A 410 16.05 5.84 9.84
C GLN A 410 15.98 6.45 11.25
#